data_d9a824b599e61492119517f3eae5fc26
#
_entry.id   d9a824b599e61492119517f3eae5fc26
#
_cell.length_a   1.000
_cell.length_b   1.000
_cell.length_c   1.000
_cell.angle_alpha   90.00
_cell.angle_beta   90.00
_cell.angle_gamma   90.00
#
_symmetry.space_group_name_H-M   'P 1'
#
loop_
_entity.id
_entity.type
_entity.pdbx_description
1 polymer ?
#
loop_
_entity_poly.entity_id
_entity_poly.type
_entity_poly.pdbx_seq_one_letter_code
_entity_poly.pdbx_strand_id
1 'polypeptide(L)'
;MSDWLIETETLAALLEADPSADRVVLDCSWYLPEAGKAAIDDFHAGHIPGARFIDLTEVSDPDSPFVNMLPTAAHFASVVGGLGVGAETEVIIYDAGYVSARLWWMFRAFGHARIKILNGGWRKWRTELRTVETGYPMPATARNFPARPVGQGVARLHDVRQIVDHGGAAIIDARTAARFDGHEGSGYPGVTSGYMPGAINTPWARFFEPAPSYRFVSPARAAQVFAEYGVDLTGPIVTTCGSGVTAAILGFMLEAIGHTDWRLYDGSWHEWGQHPDTAKLKKPA
;
A
#
# COMPACT_ATOMS: atom_id res chain seq x y z
N MET A 1 -2.93 15.18 12.60
CA MET A 1 -3.04 14.21 11.51
C MET A 1 -1.70 14.19 10.81
N SER A 2 -1.26 13.08 10.28
CA SER A 2 0.03 13.01 9.60
C SER A 2 0.01 13.94 8.39
N ASP A 3 1.14 14.60 8.09
CA ASP A 3 1.30 15.48 6.90
C ASP A 3 1.09 14.72 5.57
N TRP A 4 0.87 13.39 5.63
CA TRP A 4 0.68 12.49 4.48
C TRP A 4 -0.77 12.16 4.14
N LEU A 5 -1.75 12.76 4.85
CA LEU A 5 -3.16 12.64 4.51
C LEU A 5 -3.70 13.98 4.00
N ILE A 6 -4.59 13.90 3.01
CA ILE A 6 -5.38 15.03 2.55
C ILE A 6 -6.86 14.67 2.60
N GLU A 7 -7.70 15.55 3.13
CA GLU A 7 -9.14 15.35 3.18
C GLU A 7 -9.80 15.61 1.81
N THR A 8 -10.93 14.98 1.56
CA THR A 8 -11.65 15.09 0.28
C THR A 8 -12.10 16.50 -0.03
N GLU A 9 -12.56 17.26 0.98
CA GLU A 9 -12.91 18.67 0.84
C GLU A 9 -11.72 19.55 0.50
N THR A 10 -10.55 19.27 1.08
CA THR A 10 -9.32 20.01 0.79
C THR A 10 -8.86 19.74 -0.64
N LEU A 11 -8.88 18.47 -1.08
CA LEU A 11 -8.51 18.14 -2.47
C LEU A 11 -9.47 18.81 -3.45
N ALA A 12 -10.78 18.74 -3.22
CA ALA A 12 -11.76 19.38 -4.11
C ALA A 12 -11.50 20.88 -4.25
N ALA A 13 -11.29 21.58 -3.13
CA ALA A 13 -10.98 23.01 -3.16
C ALA A 13 -9.66 23.30 -3.91
N LEU A 14 -8.62 22.47 -3.76
CA LEU A 14 -7.35 22.64 -4.45
C LEU A 14 -7.48 22.43 -5.98
N LEU A 15 -8.32 21.49 -6.41
CA LEU A 15 -8.54 21.23 -7.84
C LEU A 15 -9.30 22.40 -8.53
N GLU A 16 -10.21 23.04 -7.78
CA GLU A 16 -10.96 24.20 -8.28
C GLU A 16 -10.13 25.49 -8.27
N ALA A 17 -9.34 25.72 -7.21
CA ALA A 17 -8.63 26.99 -7.02
C ALA A 17 -7.40 27.13 -7.93
N ASP A 18 -6.65 26.05 -8.17
CA ASP A 18 -5.46 26.06 -9.01
C ASP A 18 -5.30 24.75 -9.80
N PRO A 19 -6.00 24.64 -10.94
CA PRO A 19 -5.88 23.47 -11.81
C PRO A 19 -4.52 23.39 -12.53
N SER A 20 -3.72 24.46 -12.52
CA SER A 20 -2.39 24.54 -13.15
C SER A 20 -1.24 24.21 -12.20
N ALA A 21 -1.52 23.98 -10.91
CA ALA A 21 -0.51 23.61 -9.93
C ALA A 21 0.28 22.36 -10.36
N ASP A 22 1.57 22.32 -10.01
CA ASP A 22 2.39 21.11 -10.22
C ASP A 22 1.94 19.98 -9.27
N ARG A 23 0.77 19.46 -9.58
CA ARG A 23 0.09 18.40 -8.83
C ARG A 23 -0.38 17.30 -9.79
N VAL A 24 -0.22 16.05 -9.36
CA VAL A 24 -0.74 14.87 -10.06
C VAL A 24 -1.59 14.06 -9.08
N VAL A 25 -2.83 13.80 -9.47
CA VAL A 25 -3.73 12.89 -8.73
C VAL A 25 -3.68 11.53 -9.41
N LEU A 26 -3.41 10.47 -8.65
CA LEU A 26 -3.28 9.11 -9.15
C LEU A 26 -4.32 8.19 -8.52
N ASP A 27 -5.12 7.53 -9.34
CA ASP A 27 -5.90 6.37 -8.95
C ASP A 27 -5.02 5.12 -9.03
N CYS A 28 -4.79 4.49 -7.91
CA CYS A 28 -4.03 3.24 -7.82
C CYS A 28 -4.90 2.04 -7.43
N SER A 29 -6.20 2.09 -7.71
CA SER A 29 -7.11 0.98 -7.46
C SER A 29 -6.60 -0.30 -8.09
N TRP A 30 -6.68 -1.38 -7.36
CA TRP A 30 -6.23 -2.69 -7.79
C TRP A 30 -7.05 -3.78 -7.10
N TYR A 31 -7.28 -4.87 -7.79
CA TYR A 31 -8.03 -6.01 -7.28
C TYR A 31 -7.18 -7.28 -7.31
N LEU A 32 -7.43 -8.18 -6.34
CA LEU A 32 -6.86 -9.52 -6.41
C LEU A 32 -7.31 -10.23 -7.70
N PRO A 33 -6.47 -11.06 -8.32
CA PRO A 33 -6.83 -11.79 -9.55
C PRO A 33 -8.14 -12.59 -9.44
N GLU A 34 -8.43 -13.13 -8.26
CA GLU A 34 -9.68 -13.87 -7.99
C GLU A 34 -10.96 -13.02 -8.11
N ALA A 35 -10.85 -11.68 -8.06
CA ALA A 35 -12.00 -10.79 -8.21
C ALA A 35 -12.54 -10.73 -9.65
N GLY A 36 -11.74 -11.13 -10.64
CA GLY A 36 -12.12 -11.11 -12.06
C GLY A 36 -12.51 -9.72 -12.59
N LYS A 37 -11.92 -8.65 -12.01
CA LYS A 37 -12.17 -7.25 -12.35
C LYS A 37 -10.90 -6.55 -12.77
N ALA A 38 -11.02 -5.62 -13.73
CA ALA A 38 -9.96 -4.69 -14.09
C ALA A 38 -10.25 -3.32 -13.47
N ALA A 39 -9.31 -2.80 -12.66
CA ALA A 39 -9.50 -1.52 -11.98
C ALA A 39 -9.55 -0.35 -12.95
N ILE A 40 -8.92 -0.47 -14.12
CA ILE A 40 -8.98 0.52 -15.19
C ILE A 40 -10.42 0.72 -15.72
N ASP A 41 -11.25 -0.32 -15.73
CA ASP A 41 -12.65 -0.21 -16.17
C ASP A 41 -13.47 0.62 -15.17
N ASP A 42 -13.24 0.40 -13.87
CA ASP A 42 -13.87 1.21 -12.81
C ASP A 42 -13.40 2.67 -12.88
N PHE A 43 -12.11 2.91 -13.18
CA PHE A 43 -11.56 4.25 -13.40
C PHE A 43 -12.25 4.95 -14.58
N HIS A 44 -12.40 4.29 -15.73
CA HIS A 44 -13.09 4.87 -16.88
C HIS A 44 -14.58 5.12 -16.61
N ALA A 45 -15.22 4.31 -15.76
CA ALA A 45 -16.60 4.53 -15.33
C ALA A 45 -16.75 5.73 -14.40
N GLY A 46 -15.69 6.12 -13.70
CA GLY A 46 -15.68 7.32 -12.87
C GLY A 46 -14.42 7.48 -12.02
N HIS A 47 -13.83 8.68 -12.07
CA HIS A 47 -12.63 9.03 -11.31
C HIS A 47 -12.67 10.49 -10.83
N ILE A 48 -11.75 10.87 -9.97
CA ILE A 48 -11.57 12.27 -9.52
C ILE A 48 -11.14 13.13 -10.72
N PRO A 49 -11.71 14.31 -10.95
CA PRO A 49 -11.39 15.14 -12.10
C PRO A 49 -9.89 15.37 -12.26
N GLY A 50 -9.39 15.14 -13.48
CA GLY A 50 -7.97 15.26 -13.82
C GLY A 50 -7.06 14.15 -13.29
N ALA A 51 -7.60 13.14 -12.59
CA ALA A 51 -6.81 12.00 -12.11
C ALA A 51 -6.29 11.15 -13.27
N ARG A 52 -5.18 10.46 -13.03
CA ARG A 52 -4.57 9.48 -13.93
C ARG A 52 -4.56 8.13 -13.25
N PHE A 53 -4.70 7.08 -14.04
CA PHE A 53 -4.62 5.73 -13.53
C PHE A 53 -3.17 5.24 -13.48
N ILE A 54 -2.80 4.57 -12.40
CA ILE A 54 -1.53 3.87 -12.27
C ILE A 54 -1.81 2.41 -11.89
N ASP A 55 -1.46 1.48 -12.78
CA ASP A 55 -1.60 0.05 -12.51
C ASP A 55 -0.49 -0.41 -11.57
N LEU A 56 -0.86 -1.00 -10.44
CA LEU A 56 0.09 -1.57 -9.50
C LEU A 56 0.97 -2.66 -10.14
N THR A 57 0.42 -3.40 -11.08
CA THR A 57 1.16 -4.45 -11.80
C THR A 57 2.22 -3.85 -12.73
N GLU A 58 1.85 -2.77 -13.45
CA GLU A 58 2.77 -2.10 -14.36
C GLU A 58 3.91 -1.37 -13.63
N VAL A 59 3.62 -0.80 -12.44
CA VAL A 59 4.63 -0.08 -11.64
C VAL A 59 5.49 -1.00 -10.79
N SER A 60 5.15 -2.29 -10.69
CA SER A 60 5.92 -3.30 -9.98
C SER A 60 7.04 -3.89 -10.87
N ASP A 61 7.89 -4.74 -10.28
CA ASP A 61 8.98 -5.40 -10.99
C ASP A 61 8.43 -6.43 -12.00
N PRO A 62 8.56 -6.20 -13.31
CA PRO A 62 8.05 -7.10 -14.34
C PRO A 62 8.84 -8.42 -14.45
N ASP A 63 10.08 -8.45 -13.96
CA ASP A 63 10.97 -9.61 -14.04
C ASP A 63 10.90 -10.50 -12.80
N SER A 64 10.17 -10.06 -11.76
CA SER A 64 10.03 -10.83 -10.53
C SER A 64 9.07 -12.02 -10.69
N PRO A 65 9.41 -13.21 -10.18
CA PRO A 65 8.47 -14.33 -10.09
C PRO A 65 7.38 -14.11 -9.02
N PHE A 66 7.54 -13.09 -8.18
CA PHE A 66 6.61 -12.74 -7.12
C PHE A 66 5.85 -11.47 -7.48
N VAL A 67 4.54 -11.46 -7.19
CA VAL A 67 3.66 -10.35 -7.54
C VAL A 67 3.95 -9.11 -6.70
N ASN A 68 3.74 -7.94 -7.29
CA ASN A 68 3.82 -6.63 -6.63
C ASN A 68 5.18 -6.28 -6.01
N MET A 69 6.26 -6.92 -6.42
CA MET A 69 7.61 -6.61 -5.94
C MET A 69 8.04 -5.20 -6.33
N LEU A 70 8.87 -4.57 -5.50
CA LEU A 70 9.49 -3.29 -5.84
C LEU A 70 10.31 -3.40 -7.12
N PRO A 71 10.11 -2.50 -8.08
CA PRO A 71 10.87 -2.47 -9.32
C PRO A 71 12.27 -1.87 -9.12
N THR A 72 13.03 -1.85 -10.18
CA THR A 72 14.24 -1.01 -10.23
C THR A 72 13.87 0.48 -10.19
N ALA A 73 14.77 1.33 -9.71
CA ALA A 73 14.57 2.78 -9.70
C ALA A 73 14.28 3.34 -11.10
N ALA A 74 14.95 2.79 -12.12
CA ALA A 74 14.76 3.21 -13.51
C ALA A 74 13.34 2.86 -14.02
N HIS A 75 12.84 1.67 -13.72
CA HIS A 75 11.48 1.25 -14.10
C HIS A 75 10.43 2.14 -13.39
N PHE A 76 10.54 2.31 -12.08
CA PHE A 76 9.63 3.20 -11.32
C PHE A 76 9.63 4.60 -11.90
N ALA A 77 10.83 5.19 -12.15
CA ALA A 77 10.97 6.51 -12.72
C ALA A 77 10.32 6.64 -14.10
N SER A 78 10.45 5.62 -14.95
CA SER A 78 9.83 5.58 -16.27
C SER A 78 8.30 5.61 -16.18
N VAL A 79 7.70 4.77 -15.33
CA VAL A 79 6.24 4.68 -15.20
C VAL A 79 5.67 5.98 -14.63
N VAL A 80 6.16 6.44 -13.47
CA VAL A 80 5.60 7.64 -12.82
C VAL A 80 5.93 8.91 -13.59
N GLY A 81 7.11 8.98 -14.22
CA GLY A 81 7.49 10.06 -15.12
C GLY A 81 6.58 10.15 -16.35
N GLY A 82 6.21 9.01 -16.92
CA GLY A 82 5.22 8.93 -18.01
C GLY A 82 3.85 9.48 -17.61
N LEU A 83 3.50 9.37 -16.33
CA LEU A 83 2.29 9.98 -15.75
C LEU A 83 2.48 11.46 -15.38
N GLY A 84 3.59 12.10 -15.78
CA GLY A 84 3.85 13.52 -15.57
C GLY A 84 4.34 13.88 -14.17
N VAL A 85 4.80 12.92 -13.38
CA VAL A 85 5.40 13.18 -12.06
C VAL A 85 6.87 13.54 -12.24
N GLY A 86 7.25 14.72 -11.77
CA GLY A 86 8.64 15.21 -11.71
C GLY A 86 9.14 15.31 -10.27
N ALA A 87 10.34 15.90 -10.10
CA ALA A 87 11.01 16.01 -8.81
C ALA A 87 10.19 16.75 -7.74
N GLU A 88 9.52 17.84 -8.12
CA GLU A 88 8.81 18.73 -7.21
C GLU A 88 7.29 18.56 -7.24
N THR A 89 6.78 17.65 -8.07
CA THR A 89 5.34 17.42 -8.22
C THR A 89 4.72 16.96 -6.90
N GLU A 90 3.65 17.63 -6.46
CA GLU A 90 2.80 17.14 -5.38
C GLU A 90 1.98 15.97 -5.91
N VAL A 91 2.18 14.78 -5.35
CA VAL A 91 1.44 13.58 -5.74
C VAL A 91 0.35 13.30 -4.71
N ILE A 92 -0.89 13.18 -5.17
CA ILE A 92 -2.02 12.77 -4.34
C ILE A 92 -2.53 11.45 -4.88
N ILE A 93 -2.53 10.43 -4.04
CA ILE A 93 -2.96 9.08 -4.42
C ILE A 93 -4.26 8.70 -3.74
N TYR A 94 -5.08 7.96 -4.45
CA TYR A 94 -6.29 7.38 -3.91
C TYR A 94 -6.56 6.01 -4.51
N ASP A 95 -7.44 5.27 -3.89
CA ASP A 95 -7.96 4.00 -4.39
C ASP A 95 -9.40 3.78 -3.94
N ALA A 96 -10.01 2.72 -4.46
CA ALA A 96 -11.33 2.26 -4.06
C ALA A 96 -11.29 1.27 -2.88
N GLY A 97 -10.13 1.01 -2.27
CA GLY A 97 -10.00 -0.04 -1.28
C GLY A 97 -8.87 0.09 -0.27
N TYR A 98 -7.66 -0.39 -0.60
CA TYR A 98 -6.59 -0.61 0.38
C TYR A 98 -5.17 -0.57 -0.22
N VAL A 99 -4.98 0.05 -1.38
CA VAL A 99 -3.72 0.02 -2.14
C VAL A 99 -2.89 1.29 -1.97
N SER A 100 -3.52 2.43 -1.66
CA SER A 100 -2.86 3.74 -1.59
C SER A 100 -1.61 3.74 -0.71
N ALA A 101 -1.64 3.06 0.44
CA ALA A 101 -0.48 2.98 1.32
C ALA A 101 0.72 2.26 0.66
N ARG A 102 0.46 1.29 -0.25
CA ARG A 102 1.52 0.62 -1.01
C ARG A 102 2.21 1.60 -1.95
N LEU A 103 1.45 2.36 -2.72
CA LEU A 103 2.01 3.33 -3.65
C LEU A 103 2.70 4.48 -2.89
N TRP A 104 2.13 4.97 -1.78
CA TRP A 104 2.78 5.93 -0.88
C TRP A 104 4.16 5.43 -0.43
N TRP A 105 4.24 4.18 0.02
CA TRP A 105 5.50 3.58 0.45
C TRP A 105 6.51 3.46 -0.71
N MET A 106 6.07 3.08 -1.92
CA MET A 106 6.94 3.00 -3.10
C MET A 106 7.54 4.37 -3.44
N PHE A 107 6.74 5.43 -3.51
CA PHE A 107 7.25 6.78 -3.76
C PHE A 107 8.30 7.19 -2.73
N ARG A 108 8.05 6.94 -1.46
CA ARG A 108 8.99 7.25 -0.38
C ARG A 108 10.26 6.39 -0.45
N ALA A 109 10.13 5.11 -0.76
CA ALA A 109 11.25 4.20 -0.95
C ALA A 109 12.19 4.69 -2.07
N PHE A 110 11.62 5.29 -3.12
CA PHE A 110 12.36 5.90 -4.22
C PHE A 110 12.73 7.38 -3.99
N GLY A 111 12.51 7.91 -2.79
CA GLY A 111 12.99 9.21 -2.36
C GLY A 111 12.08 10.41 -2.63
N HIS A 112 10.80 10.19 -3.00
CA HIS A 112 9.83 11.26 -3.20
C HIS A 112 9.01 11.50 -1.93
N ALA A 113 9.18 12.68 -1.34
CA ALA A 113 8.51 13.03 -0.08
C ALA A 113 7.19 13.80 -0.25
N ARG A 114 6.96 14.42 -1.44
CA ARG A 114 5.78 15.24 -1.72
C ARG A 114 4.58 14.39 -2.15
N ILE A 115 4.21 13.44 -1.30
CA ILE A 115 3.14 12.49 -1.56
C ILE A 115 2.13 12.47 -0.43
N LYS A 116 0.83 12.45 -0.75
CA LYS A 116 -0.28 12.33 0.19
C LYS A 116 -1.26 11.27 -0.25
N ILE A 117 -1.92 10.67 0.71
CA ILE A 117 -3.05 9.76 0.48
C ILE A 117 -4.35 10.53 0.72
N LEU A 118 -5.31 10.40 -0.19
CA LEU A 118 -6.66 10.92 -0.02
C LEU A 118 -7.38 10.13 1.08
N ASN A 119 -7.66 10.77 2.19
CA ASN A 119 -8.27 10.14 3.37
C ASN A 119 -9.73 9.75 3.11
N GLY A 120 -10.01 8.45 3.11
CA GLY A 120 -11.29 7.87 2.71
C GLY A 120 -11.38 7.48 1.23
N GLY A 121 -10.38 7.86 0.42
CA GLY A 121 -10.22 7.46 -0.98
C GLY A 121 -11.45 7.70 -1.86
N TRP A 122 -11.58 6.90 -2.92
CA TRP A 122 -12.69 6.98 -3.87
C TRP A 122 -14.06 6.78 -3.21
N ARG A 123 -14.17 5.90 -2.21
CA ARG A 123 -15.44 5.60 -1.55
C ARG A 123 -16.02 6.82 -0.85
N LYS A 124 -15.21 7.55 -0.08
CA LYS A 124 -15.63 8.79 0.61
C LYS A 124 -15.97 9.87 -0.41
N TRP A 125 -15.14 10.07 -1.46
CA TRP A 125 -15.39 11.02 -2.53
C TRP A 125 -16.77 10.84 -3.17
N ARG A 126 -17.12 9.59 -3.49
CA ARG A 126 -18.44 9.23 -4.05
C ARG A 126 -19.58 9.41 -3.06
N THR A 127 -19.39 9.04 -1.80
CA THR A 127 -20.42 9.19 -0.75
C THR A 127 -20.76 10.65 -0.49
N GLU A 128 -19.78 11.55 -0.64
CA GLU A 128 -19.96 13.00 -0.54
C GLU A 128 -20.54 13.63 -1.82
N LEU A 129 -20.88 12.84 -2.83
CA LEU A 129 -21.43 13.30 -4.11
C LEU A 129 -20.56 14.36 -4.82
N ARG A 130 -19.24 14.26 -4.67
CA ARG A 130 -18.30 15.19 -5.31
C ARG A 130 -18.23 14.94 -6.81
N THR A 131 -17.74 15.95 -7.53
CA THR A 131 -17.59 15.91 -9.00
C THR A 131 -16.79 14.69 -9.44
N VAL A 132 -17.28 14.02 -10.48
CA VAL A 132 -16.70 12.82 -11.08
C VAL A 132 -16.47 13.09 -12.57
N GLU A 133 -15.31 12.72 -13.06
CA GLU A 133 -14.98 12.65 -14.48
C GLU A 133 -15.09 11.21 -14.96
N THR A 134 -15.38 10.98 -16.25
CA THR A 134 -15.52 9.66 -16.86
C THR A 134 -14.71 9.58 -18.14
N GLY A 135 -14.37 8.38 -18.57
CA GLY A 135 -13.64 8.14 -19.82
C GLY A 135 -12.12 8.18 -19.62
N TYR A 136 -11.40 8.50 -20.69
CA TYR A 136 -9.95 8.53 -20.69
C TYR A 136 -9.41 9.89 -20.26
N PRO A 137 -8.47 9.94 -19.31
CA PRO A 137 -7.87 11.22 -18.92
C PRO A 137 -7.02 11.79 -20.05
N MET A 138 -6.79 13.09 -20.02
CA MET A 138 -5.87 13.76 -20.96
C MET A 138 -4.47 13.15 -20.84
N PRO A 139 -3.79 12.87 -21.98
CA PRO A 139 -2.42 12.37 -21.96
C PRO A 139 -1.50 13.28 -21.14
N ALA A 140 -0.67 12.67 -20.33
CA ALA A 140 0.33 13.40 -19.55
C ALA A 140 1.51 13.82 -20.43
N THR A 141 2.07 14.99 -20.18
CA THR A 141 3.42 15.31 -20.66
C THR A 141 4.42 14.59 -19.76
N ALA A 142 5.20 13.67 -20.33
CA ALA A 142 6.20 12.94 -19.59
C ALA A 142 7.24 13.87 -18.94
N ARG A 143 7.66 13.55 -17.71
CA ARG A 143 8.65 14.31 -16.92
C ARG A 143 9.75 13.39 -16.42
N ASN A 144 10.90 13.96 -16.10
CA ASN A 144 11.98 13.23 -15.45
C ASN A 144 11.70 13.10 -13.94
N PHE A 145 11.53 11.87 -13.49
CA PHE A 145 11.42 11.55 -12.06
C PHE A 145 12.77 11.05 -11.54
N PRO A 146 13.41 11.73 -10.56
CA PRO A 146 14.73 11.37 -10.06
C PRO A 146 14.63 10.28 -8.98
N ALA A 147 14.25 9.07 -9.37
CA ALA A 147 14.17 7.95 -8.42
C ALA A 147 15.55 7.63 -7.82
N ARG A 148 15.60 7.49 -6.50
CA ARG A 148 16.79 7.04 -5.76
C ARG A 148 16.75 5.53 -5.60
N PRO A 149 17.91 4.86 -5.46
CA PRO A 149 17.93 3.45 -5.07
C PRO A 149 17.23 3.24 -3.74
N VAL A 150 16.50 2.14 -3.62
CA VAL A 150 15.76 1.79 -2.41
C VAL A 150 16.72 1.64 -1.23
N GLY A 151 16.40 2.33 -0.13
CA GLY A 151 17.19 2.31 1.11
C GLY A 151 16.79 1.19 2.07
N GLN A 152 16.94 1.42 3.36
CA GLN A 152 16.79 0.42 4.43
C GLN A 152 15.34 0.02 4.76
N GLY A 153 14.33 0.67 4.20
CA GLY A 153 12.90 0.42 4.50
C GLY A 153 12.33 -0.91 3.99
N VAL A 154 13.15 -1.78 3.38
CA VAL A 154 12.75 -3.06 2.81
C VAL A 154 13.40 -4.21 3.55
N ALA A 155 12.60 -5.18 4.00
CA ALA A 155 13.08 -6.47 4.43
C ALA A 155 12.97 -7.48 3.28
N ARG A 156 13.96 -8.34 3.14
CA ARG A 156 14.02 -9.42 2.16
C ARG A 156 13.83 -10.77 2.83
N LEU A 157 13.62 -11.82 2.06
CA LEU A 157 13.46 -13.19 2.56
C LEU A 157 14.56 -13.58 3.57
N HIS A 158 15.82 -13.24 3.27
CA HIS A 158 16.94 -13.54 4.17
C HIS A 158 16.76 -12.87 5.55
N ASP A 159 16.39 -11.59 5.57
CA ASP A 159 16.20 -10.83 6.82
C ASP A 159 15.09 -11.46 7.66
N VAL A 160 13.95 -11.80 7.00
CA VAL A 160 12.79 -12.38 7.70
C VAL A 160 13.11 -13.78 8.22
N ARG A 161 13.88 -14.61 7.48
CA ARG A 161 14.37 -15.89 7.98
C ARG A 161 15.21 -15.72 9.25
N GLN A 162 16.15 -14.76 9.25
CA GLN A 162 16.97 -14.48 10.44
C GLN A 162 16.09 -14.06 11.63
N ILE A 163 15.03 -13.28 11.41
CA ILE A 163 14.12 -12.87 12.47
C ILE A 163 13.31 -14.06 13.00
N VAL A 164 12.81 -14.93 12.11
CA VAL A 164 12.07 -16.14 12.51
C VAL A 164 12.95 -17.10 13.33
N ASP A 165 14.22 -17.25 12.94
CA ASP A 165 15.13 -18.20 13.56
C ASP A 165 15.74 -17.68 14.87
N HIS A 166 15.98 -16.36 14.99
CA HIS A 166 16.80 -15.77 16.07
C HIS A 166 16.11 -14.62 16.82
N GLY A 167 14.96 -14.15 16.35
CA GLY A 167 14.31 -12.95 16.90
C GLY A 167 14.94 -11.64 16.43
N GLY A 168 14.81 -10.59 17.24
CA GLY A 168 15.38 -9.26 16.98
C GLY A 168 14.42 -8.26 16.35
N ALA A 169 13.26 -8.70 15.88
CA ALA A 169 12.16 -7.83 15.44
C ALA A 169 10.81 -8.52 15.58
N ALA A 170 9.74 -7.77 15.76
CA ALA A 170 8.39 -8.30 15.65
C ALA A 170 7.97 -8.40 14.17
N ILE A 171 7.34 -9.51 13.80
CA ILE A 171 6.71 -9.66 12.46
C ILE A 171 5.21 -9.48 12.63
N ILE A 172 4.62 -8.49 11.93
CA ILE A 172 3.18 -8.24 11.96
C ILE A 172 2.56 -8.49 10.58
N ASP A 173 1.49 -9.30 10.54
CA ASP A 173 0.86 -9.75 9.30
C ASP A 173 -0.52 -9.09 9.12
N ALA A 174 -0.66 -8.33 8.04
CA ALA A 174 -1.85 -7.54 7.73
C ALA A 174 -3.02 -8.36 7.15
N ARG A 175 -2.86 -9.63 6.84
CA ARG A 175 -3.92 -10.46 6.23
C ARG A 175 -5.12 -10.62 7.17
N THR A 176 -6.26 -11.00 6.60
CA THR A 176 -7.42 -11.45 7.39
C THR A 176 -7.04 -12.63 8.28
N ALA A 177 -7.71 -12.78 9.43
CA ALA A 177 -7.44 -13.87 10.34
C ALA A 177 -7.59 -15.24 9.67
N ALA A 178 -8.61 -15.43 8.83
CA ALA A 178 -8.85 -16.68 8.14
C ALA A 178 -7.71 -17.06 7.17
N ARG A 179 -7.15 -16.10 6.44
CA ARG A 179 -5.98 -16.31 5.56
C ARG A 179 -4.70 -16.53 6.37
N PHE A 180 -4.52 -15.79 7.46
CA PHE A 180 -3.38 -15.96 8.36
C PHE A 180 -3.40 -17.34 9.00
N ASP A 181 -4.51 -17.75 9.60
CA ASP A 181 -4.67 -19.02 10.30
C ASP A 181 -4.60 -20.23 9.35
N GLY A 182 -4.69 -19.99 8.04
CA GLY A 182 -4.64 -21.04 7.02
C GLY A 182 -5.98 -21.72 6.75
N HIS A 183 -7.08 -21.15 7.26
CA HIS A 183 -8.46 -21.62 7.02
C HIS A 183 -8.98 -21.20 5.64
N GLU A 184 -8.43 -20.15 5.07
CA GLU A 184 -8.65 -19.74 3.69
C GLU A 184 -7.37 -19.87 2.87
N GLY A 185 -7.52 -19.99 1.54
CA GLY A 185 -6.41 -19.97 0.61
C GLY A 185 -5.61 -18.67 0.70
N SER A 186 -4.36 -18.71 0.23
CA SER A 186 -3.46 -17.54 0.26
C SER A 186 -3.98 -16.34 -0.55
N GLY A 187 -4.91 -16.55 -1.47
CA GLY A 187 -5.34 -15.61 -2.50
C GLY A 187 -4.51 -15.70 -3.79
N TYR A 188 -3.51 -16.58 -3.82
CA TYR A 188 -2.63 -16.81 -4.97
C TYR A 188 -2.53 -18.30 -5.30
N PRO A 189 -2.73 -18.69 -6.57
CA PRO A 189 -2.63 -20.09 -6.98
C PRO A 189 -1.25 -20.70 -6.66
N GLY A 190 -1.25 -21.92 -6.13
CA GLY A 190 -0.01 -22.65 -5.83
C GLY A 190 0.72 -22.24 -4.55
N VAL A 191 0.28 -21.19 -3.86
CA VAL A 191 0.90 -20.74 -2.61
C VAL A 191 0.27 -21.43 -1.40
N THR A 192 1.09 -22.10 -0.59
CA THR A 192 0.65 -22.79 0.63
C THR A 192 -0.04 -21.81 1.59
N SER A 193 -1.16 -22.24 2.22
CA SER A 193 -1.83 -21.45 3.26
C SER A 193 -1.10 -21.54 4.60
N GLY A 194 -1.30 -20.54 5.48
CA GLY A 194 -0.74 -20.51 6.83
C GLY A 194 -0.01 -19.20 7.14
N TYR A 195 0.89 -19.23 8.13
CA TYR A 195 1.61 -18.05 8.62
C TYR A 195 3.07 -18.35 9.00
N MET A 196 3.88 -17.30 9.10
CA MET A 196 5.27 -17.36 9.54
C MET A 196 5.35 -17.62 11.05
N PRO A 197 6.23 -18.49 11.53
CA PRO A 197 6.44 -18.67 12.98
C PRO A 197 6.72 -17.33 13.66
N GLY A 198 6.10 -17.09 14.81
CA GLY A 198 6.26 -15.87 15.60
C GLY A 198 5.55 -14.63 15.05
N ALA A 199 4.92 -14.70 13.88
CA ALA A 199 4.17 -13.56 13.33
C ALA A 199 2.88 -13.28 14.13
N ILE A 200 2.57 -12.00 14.31
CA ILE A 200 1.37 -11.48 14.97
C ILE A 200 0.38 -11.05 13.90
N ASN A 201 -0.80 -11.65 13.85
CA ASN A 201 -1.83 -11.21 12.92
C ASN A 201 -2.43 -9.87 13.37
N THR A 202 -2.33 -8.87 12.52
CA THR A 202 -2.83 -7.51 12.77
C THR A 202 -3.60 -7.05 11.53
N PRO A 203 -4.88 -7.45 11.37
CA PRO A 203 -5.63 -7.26 10.13
C PRO A 203 -5.73 -5.80 9.70
N TRP A 204 -5.34 -5.50 8.47
CA TRP A 204 -5.28 -4.15 7.90
C TRP A 204 -6.61 -3.38 8.04
N ALA A 205 -7.75 -4.06 7.94
CA ALA A 205 -9.07 -3.43 8.00
C ALA A 205 -9.36 -2.74 9.34
N ARG A 206 -8.63 -3.07 10.41
CA ARG A 206 -8.76 -2.44 11.73
C ARG A 206 -8.25 -1.01 11.77
N PHE A 207 -7.52 -0.59 10.75
CA PHE A 207 -6.95 0.75 10.63
C PHE A 207 -7.80 1.71 9.79
N PHE A 208 -9.03 1.31 9.45
CA PHE A 208 -9.99 2.16 8.76
C PHE A 208 -11.28 2.35 9.57
N GLU A 209 -11.84 3.54 9.46
CA GLU A 209 -13.19 3.82 9.95
C GLU A 209 -14.23 3.12 9.04
N PRO A 210 -15.37 2.70 9.58
CA PRO A 210 -16.43 2.11 8.77
C PRO A 210 -17.09 3.13 7.84
N ALA A 211 -17.95 2.64 6.95
CA ALA A 211 -18.82 3.49 6.14
C ALA A 211 -19.63 4.46 7.02
N PRO A 212 -19.88 5.67 6.55
CA PRO A 212 -19.54 6.24 5.24
C PRO A 212 -18.17 6.94 5.20
N SER A 213 -17.40 6.90 6.29
CA SER A 213 -16.14 7.64 6.43
C SER A 213 -15.01 7.02 5.61
N TYR A 214 -14.75 5.71 5.76
CA TYR A 214 -13.65 4.97 5.14
C TYR A 214 -12.25 5.57 5.39
N ARG A 215 -12.11 6.53 6.29
CA ARG A 215 -10.83 7.20 6.61
C ARG A 215 -9.90 6.26 7.37
N PHE A 216 -8.63 6.54 7.30
CA PHE A 216 -7.69 5.99 8.27
C PHE A 216 -8.11 6.42 9.69
N VAL A 217 -7.98 5.50 10.64
CA VAL A 217 -8.20 5.83 12.06
C VAL A 217 -7.16 6.85 12.55
N SER A 218 -7.49 7.56 13.63
CA SER A 218 -6.54 8.49 14.23
C SER A 218 -5.27 7.78 14.73
N PRO A 219 -4.11 8.47 14.84
CA PRO A 219 -2.89 7.89 15.42
C PRO A 219 -3.11 7.28 16.81
N ALA A 220 -3.90 7.92 17.66
CA ALA A 220 -4.24 7.38 18.99
C ALA A 220 -5.01 6.05 18.90
N ARG A 221 -5.96 5.95 17.95
CA ARG A 221 -6.68 4.70 17.73
C ARG A 221 -5.79 3.62 17.11
N ALA A 222 -4.86 4.00 16.21
CA ALA A 222 -3.90 3.07 15.64
C ALA A 222 -2.99 2.44 16.71
N ALA A 223 -2.47 3.24 17.64
CA ALA A 223 -1.68 2.75 18.76
C ALA A 223 -2.48 1.75 19.63
N GLN A 224 -3.77 2.04 19.88
CA GLN A 224 -4.66 1.10 20.58
C GLN A 224 -4.85 -0.20 19.79
N VAL A 225 -5.03 -0.13 18.46
CA VAL A 225 -5.17 -1.32 17.62
C VAL A 225 -3.91 -2.18 17.71
N PHE A 226 -2.72 -1.62 17.58
CA PHE A 226 -1.48 -2.39 17.74
C PHE A 226 -1.40 -3.05 19.14
N ALA A 227 -1.76 -2.34 20.21
CA ALA A 227 -1.78 -2.88 21.56
C ALA A 227 -2.83 -4.02 21.74
N GLU A 228 -4.03 -3.89 21.16
CA GLU A 228 -5.08 -4.91 21.16
C GLU A 228 -4.59 -6.24 20.56
N TYR A 229 -3.69 -6.18 19.57
CA TYR A 229 -3.09 -7.36 18.94
C TYR A 229 -1.75 -7.79 19.58
N GLY A 230 -1.33 -7.14 20.67
CA GLY A 230 -0.12 -7.48 21.40
C GLY A 230 1.17 -7.12 20.67
N VAL A 231 1.13 -6.13 19.78
CA VAL A 231 2.33 -5.64 19.07
C VAL A 231 3.16 -4.80 20.04
N ASP A 232 4.41 -5.20 20.25
CA ASP A 232 5.39 -4.42 21.00
C ASP A 232 5.98 -3.33 20.08
N LEU A 233 5.71 -2.08 20.43
CA LEU A 233 6.20 -0.90 19.69
C LEU A 233 7.55 -0.38 20.20
N THR A 234 8.25 -1.10 21.08
CA THR A 234 9.53 -0.65 21.64
C THR A 234 10.73 -1.08 20.81
N GLY A 235 10.57 -2.09 19.94
CA GLY A 235 11.62 -2.64 19.09
C GLY A 235 11.34 -2.55 17.60
N PRO A 236 12.26 -3.07 16.77
CA PRO A 236 12.09 -3.11 15.33
C PRO A 236 10.88 -3.93 14.89
N ILE A 237 10.20 -3.50 13.83
CA ILE A 237 9.02 -4.18 13.28
C ILE A 237 9.23 -4.50 11.80
N VAL A 238 8.82 -5.70 11.39
CA VAL A 238 8.68 -6.07 9.98
C VAL A 238 7.20 -6.28 9.67
N THR A 239 6.68 -5.52 8.72
CA THR A 239 5.31 -5.69 8.24
C THR A 239 5.26 -6.65 7.07
N THR A 240 4.24 -7.51 7.01
CA THR A 240 4.03 -8.47 5.92
C THR A 240 2.53 -8.63 5.62
N CYS A 241 2.21 -9.22 4.47
CA CYS A 241 0.84 -9.62 4.15
C CYS A 241 0.81 -10.74 3.09
N GLY A 242 -0.09 -10.68 2.10
CA GLY A 242 -0.11 -11.59 0.95
C GLY A 242 1.01 -11.30 -0.06
N SER A 243 1.17 -10.02 -0.46
CA SER A 243 2.08 -9.57 -1.53
C SER A 243 2.60 -8.14 -1.31
N GLY A 244 2.81 -7.74 -0.06
CA GLY A 244 3.34 -6.41 0.27
C GLY A 244 2.35 -5.23 0.17
N VAL A 245 1.13 -5.44 -0.32
CA VAL A 245 0.15 -4.36 -0.53
C VAL A 245 -0.42 -3.86 0.80
N THR A 246 -1.14 -4.72 1.53
CA THR A 246 -1.77 -4.33 2.81
C THR A 246 -0.77 -4.21 3.96
N ALA A 247 0.42 -4.81 3.85
CA ALA A 247 1.53 -4.60 4.77
C ALA A 247 1.93 -3.12 4.87
N ALA A 248 1.84 -2.39 3.76
CA ALA A 248 2.13 -0.96 3.72
C ALA A 248 1.15 -0.12 4.55
N ILE A 249 -0.10 -0.59 4.76
CA ILE A 249 -1.05 0.07 5.66
C ILE A 249 -0.53 0.04 7.11
N LEU A 250 -0.01 -1.11 7.56
CA LEU A 250 0.59 -1.23 8.89
C LEU A 250 1.79 -0.29 9.01
N GLY A 251 2.67 -0.26 8.01
CA GLY A 251 3.82 0.64 7.97
C GLY A 251 3.40 2.12 7.99
N PHE A 252 2.40 2.51 7.20
CA PHE A 252 1.84 3.85 7.21
C PHE A 252 1.31 4.25 8.60
N MET A 253 0.63 3.33 9.28
CA MET A 253 0.09 3.60 10.62
C MET A 253 1.18 3.59 11.71
N LEU A 254 2.24 2.79 11.56
CA LEU A 254 3.42 2.88 12.43
C LEU A 254 4.09 4.27 12.31
N GLU A 255 4.29 4.76 11.09
CA GLU A 255 4.80 6.12 10.87
C GLU A 255 3.85 7.19 11.46
N ALA A 256 2.53 7.01 11.32
CA ALA A 256 1.55 7.96 11.85
C ALA A 256 1.56 8.08 13.37
N ILE A 257 1.98 7.02 14.10
CA ILE A 257 2.17 7.05 15.56
C ILE A 257 3.60 7.41 15.97
N GLY A 258 4.50 7.70 15.01
CA GLY A 258 5.88 8.07 15.27
C GLY A 258 6.85 6.91 15.42
N HIS A 259 6.43 5.68 15.14
CA HIS A 259 7.31 4.52 15.12
C HIS A 259 7.99 4.39 13.75
N THR A 260 9.28 4.73 13.68
CA THR A 260 10.06 4.78 12.42
C THR A 260 10.98 3.59 12.20
N ASP A 261 11.17 2.73 13.21
CA ASP A 261 12.02 1.53 13.11
C ASP A 261 11.20 0.35 12.58
N TRP A 262 10.80 0.44 11.33
CA TRP A 262 10.07 -0.62 10.65
C TRP A 262 10.56 -0.83 9.21
N ARG A 263 10.35 -2.04 8.72
CA ARG A 263 10.62 -2.44 7.33
C ARG A 263 9.45 -3.23 6.78
N LEU A 264 9.22 -3.14 5.49
CA LEU A 264 8.22 -3.96 4.80
C LEU A 264 8.91 -5.17 4.16
N TYR A 265 8.44 -6.37 4.48
CA TYR A 265 8.84 -7.57 3.75
C TYR A 265 8.10 -7.62 2.41
N ASP A 266 8.82 -7.25 1.36
CA ASP A 266 8.24 -7.00 0.04
C ASP A 266 7.65 -8.27 -0.59
N GLY A 267 8.37 -9.40 -0.58
CA GLY A 267 7.88 -10.69 -1.08
C GLY A 267 6.71 -11.27 -0.28
N SER A 268 6.58 -10.89 0.99
CA SER A 268 5.46 -11.25 1.85
C SER A 268 5.13 -12.75 1.82
N TRP A 269 3.87 -13.11 2.01
CA TRP A 269 3.47 -14.52 1.99
C TRP A 269 3.58 -15.15 0.61
N HIS A 270 3.46 -14.36 -0.47
CA HIS A 270 3.60 -14.88 -1.84
C HIS A 270 5.00 -15.47 -2.08
N GLU A 271 6.05 -14.87 -1.54
CA GLU A 271 7.40 -15.42 -1.56
C GLU A 271 7.59 -16.51 -0.48
N TRP A 272 7.27 -16.20 0.78
CA TRP A 272 7.48 -17.11 1.91
C TRP A 272 6.72 -18.43 1.75
N GLY A 273 5.45 -18.37 1.35
CA GLY A 273 4.58 -19.54 1.22
C GLY A 273 5.00 -20.52 0.10
N GLN A 274 5.75 -20.03 -0.88
CA GLN A 274 6.26 -20.83 -2.00
C GLN A 274 7.68 -21.38 -1.73
N HIS A 275 8.46 -20.71 -0.88
CA HIS A 275 9.84 -21.11 -0.65
C HIS A 275 9.89 -22.48 0.09
N PRO A 276 10.63 -23.48 -0.43
CA PRO A 276 10.61 -24.84 0.15
C PRO A 276 11.15 -24.89 1.58
N ASP A 277 12.15 -24.07 1.92
CA ASP A 277 12.88 -24.11 3.18
C ASP A 277 12.33 -23.15 4.23
N THR A 278 11.16 -22.55 4.04
CA THR A 278 10.51 -21.69 5.04
C THR A 278 9.48 -22.47 5.84
N ALA A 279 9.49 -22.29 7.17
CA ALA A 279 8.49 -22.89 8.04
C ALA A 279 7.12 -22.22 7.86
N LYS A 280 6.07 -23.05 7.76
CA LYS A 280 4.68 -22.62 7.56
C LYS A 280 3.82 -23.26 8.63
N LEU A 281 3.19 -22.43 9.46
CA LEU A 281 2.28 -22.87 10.52
C LEU A 281 0.83 -22.68 10.08
N LYS A 282 -0.06 -23.47 10.65
CA LYS A 282 -1.53 -23.32 10.54
C LYS A 282 -2.15 -23.49 11.91
N LYS A 283 -3.24 -22.79 12.17
CA LYS A 283 -4.05 -23.09 13.36
C LYS A 283 -4.93 -24.31 13.10
N PRO A 284 -5.19 -25.11 14.13
CA PRO A 284 -6.22 -26.16 14.05
C PRO A 284 -7.57 -25.58 13.61
N ALA A 285 -8.33 -26.36 12.82
CA ALA A 285 -9.68 -25.99 12.42
C ALA A 285 -10.66 -26.03 13.59
#